data_e4feb1840fe114a6fe53e3046a9d0283
#
_entry.id   e4feb1840fe114a6fe53e3046a9d0283
#
_cell.length_a   1.000
_cell.length_b   1.000
_cell.length_c   1.000
_cell.angle_alpha   90.00
_cell.angle_beta   90.00
_cell.angle_gamma   90.00
#
_symmetry.space_group_name_H-M   'P 1'
#
loop_
_entity.id
_entity.type
_entity.pdbx_description
1 polymer ?
#
loop_
_entity_poly.entity_id
_entity_poly.type
_entity_poly.pdbx_seq_one_letter_code
_entity_poly.pdbx_strand_id
1 'polypeptide(L)'
;MTTIQEAVEWITARHNFHHGFDHFQRFMASQGDPQDQFRSIHVAGTNGKGSTVSYLASCLSAAGYTVGTFTSPHLTAHQDRIRIQDQWINDETFVRYTDTYRELIEQWDLAMFEIDFFFACLWFIERKVDIAVIEVGLGGLWDSTNTLHHPLCSVIVSIGLDHMDRLGDSEEAIALQKAGIVKSGGVVISGVKQPECQSVIENVCREKQARLIPVSPVKVLPGYPVQFIWEGKSYTLNTAARYQAENAAVALTCLNEGRQRGWFEISEEALVQGLKQAVWAGRFEIMGHRPLVIIDGAHNVPGIEALCASVKELPHPQIIVFTALKDKETTGMAERLKQCCDQLIITQFDYFRAQTGKALTIEDSELIEDWKTAILSAKQRAQPEGTVVITGSLYFISEVRAWLNSGS
;
A
#
# COMPACT_ATOMS: atom_id res chain seq x y z
N MET A 1 -15.00 29.71 7.31
CA MET A 1 -14.56 28.65 6.38
C MET A 1 -13.23 28.13 6.89
N THR A 2 -13.15 26.86 7.16
CA THR A 2 -11.93 26.16 7.57
C THR A 2 -10.93 26.17 6.40
N THR A 3 -9.66 26.34 6.67
CA THR A 3 -8.61 26.13 5.66
C THR A 3 -8.31 24.63 5.51
N ILE A 4 -7.68 24.21 4.42
CA ILE A 4 -7.30 22.78 4.25
C ILE A 4 -6.34 22.34 5.35
N GLN A 5 -5.42 23.20 5.78
CA GLN A 5 -4.50 22.89 6.86
C GLN A 5 -5.24 22.67 8.19
N GLU A 6 -6.17 23.56 8.55
CA GLU A 6 -7.00 23.42 9.76
C GLU A 6 -7.88 22.15 9.70
N ALA A 7 -8.43 21.80 8.53
CA ALA A 7 -9.21 20.59 8.36
C ALA A 7 -8.36 19.33 8.57
N VAL A 8 -7.18 19.27 7.96
CA VAL A 8 -6.24 18.15 8.11
C VAL A 8 -5.73 18.04 9.55
N GLU A 9 -5.34 19.15 10.20
CA GLU A 9 -4.91 19.15 11.59
C GLU A 9 -6.02 18.65 12.53
N TRP A 10 -7.27 19.11 12.32
CA TRP A 10 -8.41 18.68 13.12
C TRP A 10 -8.72 17.19 12.96
N ILE A 11 -8.64 16.66 11.73
CA ILE A 11 -8.85 15.23 11.47
C ILE A 11 -7.70 14.40 12.03
N THR A 12 -6.45 14.81 11.80
CA THR A 12 -5.27 14.05 12.25
C THR A 12 -5.10 14.03 13.76
N ALA A 13 -5.61 15.05 14.48
CA ALA A 13 -5.68 15.03 15.94
C ALA A 13 -6.53 13.86 16.49
N ARG A 14 -7.44 13.31 15.69
CA ARG A 14 -8.34 12.19 16.02
C ARG A 14 -7.74 10.82 15.65
N HIS A 15 -6.44 10.63 15.85
CA HIS A 15 -5.71 9.43 15.45
C HIS A 15 -5.98 8.17 16.30
N ASN A 16 -6.67 8.31 17.44
CA ASN A 16 -7.00 7.19 18.32
C ASN A 16 -8.43 6.70 18.07
N PHE A 17 -8.59 5.38 18.03
CA PHE A 17 -9.91 4.74 18.06
C PHE A 17 -10.39 4.67 19.52
N HIS A 18 -11.45 5.38 19.84
CA HIS A 18 -12.06 5.36 21.18
C HIS A 18 -13.15 4.31 21.31
N HIS A 19 -13.67 3.82 20.18
CA HIS A 19 -14.77 2.88 20.08
C HIS A 19 -14.41 1.66 19.22
N GLY A 20 -15.17 0.58 19.37
CA GLY A 20 -14.99 -0.64 18.57
C GLY A 20 -15.61 -0.52 17.16
N PHE A 21 -15.32 -1.50 16.33
CA PHE A 21 -15.82 -1.61 14.94
C PHE A 21 -17.34 -1.42 14.81
N ASP A 22 -18.12 -2.02 15.72
CA ASP A 22 -19.60 -1.92 15.72
C ASP A 22 -20.09 -0.48 15.85
N HIS A 23 -19.31 0.40 16.47
CA HIS A 23 -19.65 1.82 16.59
C HIS A 23 -19.61 2.49 15.22
N PHE A 24 -18.52 2.31 14.48
CA PHE A 24 -18.39 2.87 13.13
C PHE A 24 -19.40 2.24 12.17
N GLN A 25 -19.67 0.94 12.28
CA GLN A 25 -20.69 0.28 11.48
C GLN A 25 -22.09 0.91 11.71
N ARG A 26 -22.47 1.19 12.96
CA ARG A 26 -23.74 1.90 13.27
C ARG A 26 -23.74 3.34 12.74
N PHE A 27 -22.59 4.03 12.79
CA PHE A 27 -22.46 5.34 12.17
C PHE A 27 -22.74 5.26 10.66
N MET A 28 -22.08 4.38 9.93
CA MET A 28 -22.28 4.22 8.48
C MET A 28 -23.74 3.87 8.15
N ALA A 29 -24.34 2.96 8.91
CA ALA A 29 -25.76 2.63 8.76
C ALA A 29 -26.69 3.83 9.00
N SER A 30 -26.39 4.69 9.98
CA SER A 30 -27.14 5.94 10.23
C SER A 30 -27.06 6.93 9.08
N GLN A 31 -26.00 6.82 8.25
CA GLN A 31 -25.79 7.64 7.05
C GLN A 31 -26.31 6.95 5.77
N GLY A 32 -27.04 5.83 5.89
CA GLY A 32 -27.61 5.10 4.77
C GLY A 32 -26.62 4.22 4.02
N ASP A 33 -25.62 3.69 4.70
CA ASP A 33 -24.59 2.78 4.20
C ASP A 33 -23.92 3.30 2.90
N PRO A 34 -23.28 4.47 2.94
CA PRO A 34 -22.70 5.07 1.74
C PRO A 34 -21.63 4.18 1.09
N GLN A 35 -20.97 3.30 1.86
CA GLN A 35 -19.97 2.36 1.38
C GLN A 35 -20.53 1.28 0.44
N ASP A 36 -21.82 1.04 0.43
CA ASP A 36 -22.49 0.04 -0.41
C ASP A 36 -23.21 0.67 -1.62
N GLN A 37 -23.12 1.99 -1.82
CA GLN A 37 -23.78 2.68 -2.93
C GLN A 37 -22.95 2.69 -4.22
N PHE A 38 -21.79 2.05 -4.23
CA PHE A 38 -20.93 1.83 -5.40
C PHE A 38 -20.35 0.41 -5.38
N ARG A 39 -19.96 -0.09 -6.53
CA ARG A 39 -19.28 -1.40 -6.59
C ARG A 39 -17.86 -1.27 -6.05
N SER A 40 -17.40 -2.27 -5.30
CA SER A 40 -16.09 -2.19 -4.67
C SER A 40 -15.29 -3.50 -4.77
N ILE A 41 -13.96 -3.38 -4.74
CA ILE A 41 -12.98 -4.46 -4.54
C ILE A 41 -12.25 -4.14 -3.25
N HIS A 42 -12.22 -5.09 -2.28
CA HIS A 42 -11.64 -4.88 -0.96
C HIS A 42 -10.30 -5.59 -0.83
N VAL A 43 -9.22 -4.86 -0.54
CA VAL A 43 -7.85 -5.36 -0.63
C VAL A 43 -7.14 -5.34 0.72
N ALA A 44 -6.82 -6.52 1.27
CA ALA A 44 -6.01 -6.72 2.47
C ALA A 44 -4.65 -7.35 2.13
N GLY A 45 -3.72 -7.30 3.06
CA GLY A 45 -2.41 -7.92 2.94
C GLY A 45 -1.40 -7.30 3.91
N THR A 46 -0.29 -7.96 4.16
CA THR A 46 0.82 -7.33 4.90
C THR A 46 1.53 -6.34 3.99
N ASN A 47 2.07 -6.80 2.88
CA ASN A 47 2.72 -6.00 1.86
C ASN A 47 1.94 -6.05 0.53
N GLY A 48 2.21 -5.11 -0.38
CA GLY A 48 1.67 -5.12 -1.75
C GLY A 48 0.25 -4.60 -1.91
N LYS A 49 -0.50 -4.27 -0.84
CA LYS A 49 -1.88 -3.75 -0.91
C LYS A 49 -2.01 -2.58 -1.88
N GLY A 50 -1.36 -1.46 -1.58
CA GLY A 50 -1.45 -0.26 -2.40
C GLY A 50 -0.94 -0.45 -3.83
N SER A 51 0.09 -1.31 -4.05
CA SER A 51 0.53 -1.69 -5.40
C SER A 51 -0.55 -2.46 -6.16
N THR A 52 -1.20 -3.43 -5.51
CA THR A 52 -2.32 -4.19 -6.11
C THR A 52 -3.51 -3.27 -6.41
N VAL A 53 -3.84 -2.34 -5.49
CA VAL A 53 -4.86 -1.29 -5.73
C VAL A 53 -4.51 -0.46 -6.96
N SER A 54 -3.24 -0.02 -7.10
CA SER A 54 -2.78 0.75 -8.25
C SER A 54 -2.91 -0.04 -9.56
N TYR A 55 -2.53 -1.33 -9.60
CA TYR A 55 -2.70 -2.16 -10.79
C TYR A 55 -4.17 -2.38 -11.15
N LEU A 56 -5.01 -2.69 -10.17
CA LEU A 56 -6.47 -2.82 -10.38
C LEU A 56 -7.07 -1.54 -10.95
N ALA A 57 -6.77 -0.41 -10.30
CA ALA A 57 -7.30 0.89 -10.72
C ALA A 57 -6.82 1.27 -12.12
N SER A 58 -5.52 1.11 -12.42
CA SER A 58 -4.95 1.46 -13.71
C SER A 58 -5.54 0.60 -14.85
N CYS A 59 -5.71 -0.71 -14.65
CA CYS A 59 -6.30 -1.60 -15.64
C CYS A 59 -7.78 -1.30 -15.87
N LEU A 60 -8.56 -1.05 -14.81
CA LEU A 60 -9.97 -0.68 -14.94
C LEU A 60 -10.14 0.69 -15.61
N SER A 61 -9.26 1.66 -15.29
CA SER A 61 -9.23 2.96 -15.95
C SER A 61 -8.89 2.84 -17.45
N ALA A 62 -7.93 1.98 -17.80
CA ALA A 62 -7.59 1.69 -19.20
C ALA A 62 -8.76 1.02 -19.95
N ALA A 63 -9.66 0.34 -19.26
CA ALA A 63 -10.89 -0.22 -19.80
C ALA A 63 -12.04 0.81 -19.89
N GLY A 64 -11.82 2.06 -19.46
CA GLY A 64 -12.79 3.15 -19.56
C GLY A 64 -13.67 3.37 -18.33
N TYR A 65 -13.43 2.67 -17.22
CA TYR A 65 -14.18 2.89 -15.98
C TYR A 65 -13.68 4.11 -15.21
N THR A 66 -14.58 4.81 -14.54
CA THR A 66 -14.25 5.82 -13.53
C THR A 66 -13.95 5.10 -12.22
N VAL A 67 -12.67 5.06 -11.82
CA VAL A 67 -12.21 4.27 -10.69
C VAL A 67 -11.88 5.15 -9.49
N GLY A 68 -12.52 4.88 -8.35
CA GLY A 68 -12.14 5.42 -7.05
C GLY A 68 -11.10 4.54 -6.35
N THR A 69 -10.18 5.14 -5.60
CA THR A 69 -9.27 4.40 -4.72
C THR A 69 -9.21 5.01 -3.34
N PHE A 70 -9.22 4.15 -2.33
CA PHE A 70 -8.93 4.52 -0.95
C PHE A 70 -7.70 3.75 -0.49
N THR A 71 -6.64 4.47 -0.08
CA THR A 71 -5.32 3.87 0.24
C THR A 71 -4.71 4.49 1.49
N SER A 72 -3.79 3.76 2.13
CA SER A 72 -3.09 4.24 3.32
C SER A 72 -1.69 3.64 3.48
N PRO A 73 -0.77 4.35 4.18
CA PRO A 73 -0.87 5.76 4.55
C PRO A 73 -0.76 6.68 3.31
N HIS A 74 -1.01 7.98 3.50
CA HIS A 74 -0.71 9.00 2.48
C HIS A 74 0.81 9.14 2.27
N LEU A 75 1.19 9.61 1.09
CA LEU A 75 2.60 9.84 0.76
C LEU A 75 2.93 11.31 0.50
N THR A 76 2.04 12.06 -0.15
CA THR A 76 2.30 13.45 -0.53
C THR A 76 1.50 14.44 0.33
N ALA A 77 0.22 14.24 0.45
CA ALA A 77 -0.69 15.04 1.23
C ALA A 77 -1.76 14.14 1.85
N HIS A 78 -2.39 14.55 2.95
CA HIS A 78 -3.40 13.75 3.63
C HIS A 78 -4.53 13.29 2.68
N GLN A 79 -4.93 14.14 1.76
CA GLN A 79 -5.99 13.91 0.78
C GLN A 79 -5.63 12.84 -0.26
N ASP A 80 -4.35 12.51 -0.44
CA ASP A 80 -3.94 11.53 -1.44
C ASP A 80 -4.39 10.09 -1.13
N ARG A 81 -4.94 9.86 0.07
CA ARG A 81 -5.63 8.63 0.45
C ARG A 81 -6.88 8.37 -0.39
N ILE A 82 -7.53 9.42 -0.88
CA ILE A 82 -8.82 9.39 -1.57
C ILE A 82 -8.61 9.88 -3.00
N ARG A 83 -8.71 9.00 -3.98
CA ARG A 83 -8.48 9.35 -5.39
C ARG A 83 -9.63 8.90 -6.28
N ILE A 84 -9.84 9.63 -7.35
CA ILE A 84 -10.61 9.21 -8.52
C ILE A 84 -9.68 9.36 -9.71
N GLN A 85 -9.41 8.25 -10.40
CA GLN A 85 -8.36 8.19 -11.41
C GLN A 85 -7.01 8.65 -10.82
N ASP A 86 -6.32 9.57 -11.46
CA ASP A 86 -5.03 10.11 -11.02
C ASP A 86 -5.16 11.32 -10.07
N GLN A 87 -6.39 11.78 -9.80
CA GLN A 87 -6.62 12.97 -9.00
C GLN A 87 -7.10 12.59 -7.59
N TRP A 88 -6.46 13.13 -6.57
CA TRP A 88 -6.99 13.07 -5.21
C TRP A 88 -8.10 14.10 -4.97
N ILE A 89 -8.89 13.89 -3.92
CA ILE A 89 -9.94 14.81 -3.50
C ILE A 89 -9.34 16.21 -3.32
N ASN A 90 -9.93 17.20 -3.96
CA ASN A 90 -9.41 18.57 -3.88
C ASN A 90 -9.70 19.22 -2.52
N ASP A 91 -8.93 20.27 -2.21
CA ASP A 91 -8.99 20.98 -0.93
C ASP A 91 -10.39 21.54 -0.65
N GLU A 92 -11.06 22.10 -1.64
CA GLU A 92 -12.41 22.65 -1.52
C GLU A 92 -13.43 21.61 -1.10
N THR A 93 -13.41 20.44 -1.74
CA THR A 93 -14.32 19.32 -1.42
C THR A 93 -14.02 18.76 -0.04
N PHE A 94 -12.73 18.57 0.29
CA PHE A 94 -12.32 18.04 1.58
C PHE A 94 -12.72 18.97 2.73
N VAL A 95 -12.50 20.29 2.59
CA VAL A 95 -12.93 21.31 3.56
C VAL A 95 -14.45 21.36 3.66
N ARG A 96 -15.17 21.32 2.54
CA ARG A 96 -16.65 21.30 2.51
C ARG A 96 -17.19 20.11 3.31
N TYR A 97 -16.63 18.91 3.13
CA TYR A 97 -17.05 17.75 3.92
C TYR A 97 -16.71 17.93 5.40
N THR A 98 -15.52 18.43 5.71
CA THR A 98 -15.13 18.71 7.10
C THR A 98 -16.10 19.68 7.77
N ASP A 99 -16.41 20.81 7.13
CA ASP A 99 -17.33 21.81 7.69
C ASP A 99 -18.77 21.26 7.80
N THR A 100 -19.23 20.49 6.80
CA THR A 100 -20.59 19.94 6.75
C THR A 100 -20.82 18.88 7.83
N TYR A 101 -19.85 18.01 8.07
CA TYR A 101 -20.00 16.85 8.93
C TYR A 101 -19.31 16.98 10.30
N ARG A 102 -18.71 18.13 10.60
CA ARG A 102 -17.94 18.38 11.84
C ARG A 102 -18.75 17.99 13.10
N GLU A 103 -19.92 18.55 13.28
CA GLU A 103 -20.77 18.30 14.47
C GLU A 103 -21.15 16.81 14.58
N LEU A 104 -21.47 16.17 13.46
CA LEU A 104 -21.80 14.75 13.39
C LEU A 104 -20.60 13.87 13.75
N ILE A 105 -19.41 14.21 13.22
CA ILE A 105 -18.15 13.52 13.51
C ILE A 105 -17.80 13.66 15.00
N GLU A 106 -17.99 14.83 15.59
CA GLU A 106 -17.77 15.06 17.02
C GLU A 106 -18.77 14.31 17.89
N GLN A 107 -20.06 14.30 17.50
CA GLN A 107 -21.09 13.55 18.21
C GLN A 107 -20.84 12.05 18.26
N TRP A 108 -20.32 11.48 17.15
CA TRP A 108 -19.97 10.07 17.04
C TRP A 108 -18.53 9.78 17.45
N ASP A 109 -17.73 10.78 17.80
CA ASP A 109 -16.32 10.68 18.19
C ASP A 109 -15.50 9.80 17.22
N LEU A 110 -15.64 10.10 15.92
CA LEU A 110 -14.99 9.30 14.88
C LEU A 110 -13.47 9.52 14.86
N ALA A 111 -12.73 8.46 14.62
CA ALA A 111 -11.28 8.48 14.42
C ALA A 111 -10.92 8.95 12.99
N MET A 112 -9.68 9.45 12.82
CA MET A 112 -9.16 9.96 11.55
C MET A 112 -9.42 9.00 10.37
N PHE A 113 -9.12 7.72 10.50
CA PHE A 113 -9.27 6.76 9.41
C PHE A 113 -10.74 6.48 9.06
N GLU A 114 -11.63 6.54 10.04
CA GLU A 114 -13.08 6.43 9.85
C GLU A 114 -13.63 7.63 9.08
N ILE A 115 -13.14 8.84 9.42
CA ILE A 115 -13.50 10.08 8.73
C ILE A 115 -13.02 10.03 7.27
N ASP A 116 -11.76 9.64 7.05
CA ASP A 116 -11.18 9.53 5.72
C ASP A 116 -11.97 8.55 4.84
N PHE A 117 -12.34 7.38 5.39
CA PHE A 117 -13.12 6.39 4.65
C PHE A 117 -14.55 6.88 4.39
N PHE A 118 -15.19 7.53 5.34
CA PHE A 118 -16.51 8.14 5.15
C PHE A 118 -16.47 9.20 4.05
N PHE A 119 -15.49 10.10 4.04
CA PHE A 119 -15.32 11.12 2.99
C PHE A 119 -15.03 10.50 1.62
N ALA A 120 -14.26 9.41 1.57
CA ALA A 120 -14.06 8.64 0.35
C ALA A 120 -15.39 8.14 -0.23
N CYS A 121 -16.23 7.52 0.61
CA CYS A 121 -17.54 7.03 0.20
C CYS A 121 -18.43 8.16 -0.34
N LEU A 122 -18.52 9.28 0.37
CA LEU A 122 -19.30 10.45 -0.07
C LEU A 122 -18.83 10.97 -1.43
N TRP A 123 -17.51 11.09 -1.62
CA TRP A 123 -16.95 11.62 -2.87
C TRP A 123 -17.12 10.65 -4.02
N PHE A 124 -16.99 9.35 -3.80
CA PHE A 124 -17.22 8.33 -4.82
C PHE A 124 -18.68 8.33 -5.29
N ILE A 125 -19.64 8.52 -4.40
CA ILE A 125 -21.07 8.68 -4.73
C ILE A 125 -21.29 9.97 -5.53
N GLU A 126 -20.81 11.12 -5.02
CA GLU A 126 -20.95 12.43 -5.66
C GLU A 126 -20.41 12.43 -7.09
N ARG A 127 -19.27 11.75 -7.30
CA ARG A 127 -18.59 11.66 -8.59
C ARG A 127 -19.03 10.49 -9.46
N LYS A 128 -19.99 9.69 -8.99
CA LYS A 128 -20.57 8.52 -9.70
C LYS A 128 -19.48 7.54 -10.16
N VAL A 129 -18.61 7.15 -9.23
CA VAL A 129 -17.56 6.18 -9.50
C VAL A 129 -18.17 4.84 -9.90
N ASP A 130 -17.67 4.22 -10.98
CA ASP A 130 -18.15 2.92 -11.46
C ASP A 130 -17.70 1.78 -10.56
N ILE A 131 -16.45 1.84 -10.10
CA ILE A 131 -15.83 0.82 -9.23
C ILE A 131 -14.85 1.52 -8.28
N ALA A 132 -14.92 1.21 -6.99
CA ALA A 132 -13.91 1.63 -6.02
C ALA A 132 -12.99 0.47 -5.63
N VAL A 133 -11.69 0.71 -5.52
CA VAL A 133 -10.71 -0.24 -4.99
C VAL A 133 -10.25 0.25 -3.63
N ILE A 134 -10.61 -0.48 -2.58
CA ILE A 134 -10.50 -0.06 -1.19
C ILE A 134 -9.40 -0.86 -0.49
N GLU A 135 -8.35 -0.17 -0.04
CA GLU A 135 -7.27 -0.74 0.76
C GLU A 135 -7.66 -0.80 2.23
N VAL A 136 -7.49 -1.96 2.87
CA VAL A 136 -7.56 -2.14 4.33
C VAL A 136 -6.43 -1.34 5.00
N GLY A 137 -6.76 -0.55 6.01
CA GLY A 137 -5.77 0.20 6.77
C GLY A 137 -4.89 -0.71 7.64
N LEU A 138 -5.52 -1.56 8.45
CA LEU A 138 -4.82 -2.47 9.37
C LEU A 138 -5.60 -3.76 9.59
N GLY A 139 -4.92 -4.90 9.47
CA GLY A 139 -5.53 -6.21 9.72
C GLY A 139 -6.58 -6.56 8.69
N GLY A 140 -7.83 -6.36 8.99
CA GLY A 140 -8.99 -6.61 8.13
C GLY A 140 -10.28 -6.80 8.94
N LEU A 141 -10.30 -7.73 9.88
CA LEU A 141 -11.49 -8.10 10.65
C LEU A 141 -12.18 -6.91 11.34
N TRP A 142 -11.38 -6.04 11.95
CA TRP A 142 -11.84 -4.87 12.71
C TRP A 142 -11.49 -3.55 12.03
N ASP A 143 -11.10 -3.60 10.76
CA ASP A 143 -10.78 -2.40 10.00
C ASP A 143 -12.04 -1.64 9.60
N SER A 144 -12.01 -0.31 9.64
CA SER A 144 -13.16 0.53 9.29
C SER A 144 -13.69 0.24 7.88
N THR A 145 -12.80 -0.12 6.94
CA THR A 145 -13.20 -0.49 5.57
C THR A 145 -13.99 -1.79 5.51
N ASN A 146 -13.95 -2.62 6.57
CA ASN A 146 -14.72 -3.87 6.63
C ASN A 146 -16.22 -3.66 6.82
N THR A 147 -16.67 -2.41 6.97
CA THR A 147 -18.09 -2.03 6.86
C THR A 147 -18.67 -2.21 5.47
N LEU A 148 -17.85 -2.40 4.42
CA LEU A 148 -18.31 -2.89 3.12
C LEU A 148 -19.04 -4.22 3.28
N HIS A 149 -20.33 -4.26 2.90
CA HIS A 149 -21.13 -5.48 3.03
C HIS A 149 -21.05 -6.38 1.78
N HIS A 150 -20.97 -5.78 0.59
CA HIS A 150 -21.10 -6.48 -0.69
C HIS A 150 -20.00 -6.12 -1.69
N PRO A 151 -18.69 -6.22 -1.32
CA PRO A 151 -17.65 -6.04 -2.32
C PRO A 151 -17.76 -7.13 -3.40
N LEU A 152 -17.41 -6.80 -4.63
CA LEU A 152 -17.34 -7.76 -5.75
C LEU A 152 -16.44 -8.95 -5.40
N CYS A 153 -15.30 -8.65 -4.77
CA CYS A 153 -14.43 -9.65 -4.18
C CYS A 153 -13.58 -9.07 -3.04
N SER A 154 -13.08 -9.96 -2.19
CA SER A 154 -12.04 -9.70 -1.20
C SER A 154 -10.70 -10.20 -1.75
N VAL A 155 -9.66 -9.40 -1.65
CA VAL A 155 -8.31 -9.74 -2.13
C VAL A 155 -7.36 -9.77 -0.94
N ILE A 156 -6.65 -10.89 -0.74
CA ILE A 156 -5.60 -11.04 0.28
C ILE A 156 -4.27 -11.18 -0.45
N VAL A 157 -3.48 -10.10 -0.49
CA VAL A 157 -2.28 -10.01 -1.33
C VAL A 157 -1.15 -10.88 -0.79
N SER A 158 -0.82 -10.73 0.50
CA SER A 158 0.28 -11.44 1.16
C SER A 158 0.07 -11.50 2.66
N ILE A 159 0.73 -12.47 3.30
CA ILE A 159 0.85 -12.56 4.75
C ILE A 159 2.34 -12.45 5.11
N GLY A 160 2.63 -11.88 6.26
CA GLY A 160 3.95 -11.77 6.86
C GLY A 160 3.87 -11.08 8.21
N LEU A 161 4.88 -11.20 9.03
CA LEU A 161 4.93 -10.60 10.36
C LEU A 161 5.03 -9.07 10.25
N ASP A 162 4.02 -8.39 10.73
CA ASP A 162 3.94 -6.94 10.90
C ASP A 162 2.83 -6.60 11.91
N HIS A 163 2.96 -5.48 12.62
CA HIS A 163 1.98 -5.03 13.61
C HIS A 163 1.58 -6.11 14.63
N MET A 164 2.56 -6.90 15.11
CA MET A 164 2.33 -8.05 15.99
C MET A 164 1.67 -7.67 17.31
N ASP A 165 1.88 -6.46 17.78
CA ASP A 165 1.22 -5.88 18.96
C ASP A 165 -0.30 -5.77 18.83
N ARG A 166 -0.83 -5.79 17.61
CA ARG A 166 -2.26 -5.63 17.29
C ARG A 166 -2.89 -6.83 16.59
N LEU A 167 -2.11 -7.52 15.75
CA LEU A 167 -2.64 -8.57 14.87
C LEU A 167 -2.32 -9.99 15.35
N GLY A 168 -1.47 -10.12 16.37
CA GLY A 168 -0.97 -11.39 16.88
C GLY A 168 0.47 -11.67 16.45
N ASP A 169 1.10 -12.64 17.10
CA ASP A 169 2.52 -12.94 17.06
C ASP A 169 2.89 -14.07 16.08
N SER A 170 1.93 -14.54 15.29
CA SER A 170 2.16 -15.56 14.25
C SER A 170 1.54 -15.17 12.90
N GLU A 171 2.06 -15.71 11.81
CA GLU A 171 1.53 -15.48 10.47
C GLU A 171 0.10 -15.99 10.34
N GLU A 172 -0.27 -17.09 11.01
CA GLU A 172 -1.63 -17.63 11.04
C GLU A 172 -2.62 -16.69 11.73
N ALA A 173 -2.21 -16.07 12.86
CA ALA A 173 -3.02 -15.06 13.54
C ALA A 173 -3.27 -13.85 12.63
N ILE A 174 -2.22 -13.37 11.95
CA ILE A 174 -2.30 -12.28 10.98
C ILE A 174 -3.17 -12.67 9.78
N ALA A 175 -3.07 -13.93 9.30
CA ALA A 175 -3.90 -14.46 8.22
C ALA A 175 -5.38 -14.45 8.61
N LEU A 176 -5.71 -14.84 9.85
CA LEU A 176 -7.09 -14.82 10.37
C LEU A 176 -7.65 -13.40 10.42
N GLN A 177 -6.84 -12.41 10.90
CA GLN A 177 -7.23 -11.01 10.90
C GLN A 177 -7.56 -10.50 9.49
N LYS A 178 -6.72 -10.85 8.51
CA LYS A 178 -6.94 -10.42 7.11
C LYS A 178 -8.09 -11.15 6.46
N ALA A 179 -8.28 -12.45 6.74
CA ALA A 179 -9.43 -13.22 6.28
C ALA A 179 -10.77 -12.71 6.85
N GLY A 180 -10.74 -11.81 7.86
CA GLY A 180 -11.93 -11.11 8.36
C GLY A 180 -12.69 -10.31 7.31
N ILE A 181 -12.05 -9.90 6.19
CA ILE A 181 -12.71 -9.20 5.08
C ILE A 181 -13.54 -10.12 4.18
N VAL A 182 -13.43 -11.44 4.32
CA VAL A 182 -14.21 -12.41 3.54
C VAL A 182 -15.68 -12.28 3.87
N LYS A 183 -16.54 -12.15 2.86
CA LYS A 183 -18.00 -12.02 3.00
C LYS A 183 -18.68 -13.35 2.70
N SER A 184 -19.84 -13.59 3.35
CA SER A 184 -20.63 -14.80 3.13
C SER A 184 -21.06 -14.95 1.68
N GLY A 185 -20.80 -16.11 1.06
CA GLY A 185 -21.06 -16.37 -0.36
C GLY A 185 -20.18 -15.56 -1.32
N GLY A 186 -19.20 -14.79 -0.81
CA GLY A 186 -18.35 -13.90 -1.60
C GLY A 186 -17.26 -14.62 -2.40
N VAL A 187 -16.46 -13.84 -3.12
CA VAL A 187 -15.28 -14.31 -3.87
C VAL A 187 -14.02 -13.80 -3.19
N VAL A 188 -13.03 -14.66 -3.06
CA VAL A 188 -11.75 -14.33 -2.43
C VAL A 188 -10.61 -14.65 -3.38
N ILE A 189 -9.76 -13.68 -3.66
CA ILE A 189 -8.51 -13.85 -4.40
C ILE A 189 -7.38 -13.90 -3.38
N SER A 190 -6.55 -14.96 -3.41
CA SER A 190 -5.44 -15.12 -2.46
C SER A 190 -4.10 -15.24 -3.19
N GLY A 191 -3.20 -14.28 -2.93
CA GLY A 191 -1.78 -14.33 -3.32
C GLY A 191 -0.88 -14.93 -2.25
N VAL A 192 -1.45 -15.49 -1.18
CA VAL A 192 -0.73 -16.05 -0.04
C VAL A 192 -0.06 -17.37 -0.43
N LYS A 193 1.23 -17.52 -0.07
CA LYS A 193 2.06 -18.66 -0.48
C LYS A 193 2.32 -19.66 0.65
N GLN A 194 2.28 -19.19 1.90
CA GLN A 194 2.53 -20.04 3.07
C GLN A 194 1.37 -21.03 3.25
N PRO A 195 1.62 -22.36 3.27
CA PRO A 195 0.55 -23.36 3.36
C PRO A 195 -0.32 -23.23 4.61
N GLU A 196 0.29 -22.88 5.75
CA GLU A 196 -0.40 -22.72 7.03
C GLU A 196 -1.37 -21.52 6.97
N CYS A 197 -0.92 -20.38 6.43
CA CYS A 197 -1.75 -19.20 6.25
C CYS A 197 -2.86 -19.44 5.21
N GLN A 198 -2.54 -20.13 4.12
CA GLN A 198 -3.52 -20.50 3.09
C GLN A 198 -4.63 -21.38 3.70
N SER A 199 -4.26 -22.35 4.56
CA SER A 199 -5.21 -23.20 5.27
C SER A 199 -6.15 -22.41 6.18
N VAL A 200 -5.67 -21.35 6.85
CA VAL A 200 -6.52 -20.43 7.64
C VAL A 200 -7.55 -19.76 6.74
N ILE A 201 -7.11 -19.21 5.59
CA ILE A 201 -8.01 -18.53 4.64
C ILE A 201 -9.04 -19.50 4.07
N GLU A 202 -8.63 -20.73 3.71
CA GLU A 202 -9.52 -21.81 3.23
C GLU A 202 -10.61 -22.17 4.25
N ASN A 203 -10.25 -22.26 5.52
CA ASN A 203 -11.19 -22.53 6.60
C ASN A 203 -12.24 -21.43 6.73
N VAL A 204 -11.80 -20.16 6.75
CA VAL A 204 -12.72 -19.00 6.78
C VAL A 204 -13.62 -18.97 5.55
N CYS A 205 -13.08 -19.25 4.36
CA CYS A 205 -13.87 -19.32 3.13
C CYS A 205 -14.92 -20.45 3.20
N ARG A 206 -14.55 -21.61 3.75
CA ARG A 206 -15.49 -22.73 3.93
C ARG A 206 -16.62 -22.38 4.90
N GLU A 207 -16.32 -21.79 6.05
CA GLU A 207 -17.29 -21.35 7.04
C GLU A 207 -18.26 -20.32 6.47
N LYS A 208 -17.76 -19.40 5.67
CA LYS A 208 -18.55 -18.34 5.02
C LYS A 208 -19.14 -18.74 3.66
N GLN A 209 -18.96 -19.99 3.23
CA GLN A 209 -19.38 -20.48 1.91
C GLN A 209 -18.86 -19.59 0.76
N ALA A 210 -17.70 -18.97 0.95
CA ALA A 210 -17.04 -18.11 -0.03
C ALA A 210 -16.18 -18.94 -0.99
N ARG A 211 -16.09 -18.47 -2.24
CA ARG A 211 -15.24 -19.11 -3.26
C ARG A 211 -13.82 -18.55 -3.19
N LEU A 212 -12.86 -19.41 -2.87
CA LEU A 212 -11.44 -19.07 -2.87
C LEU A 212 -10.80 -19.34 -4.22
N ILE A 213 -10.01 -18.39 -4.71
CA ILE A 213 -9.25 -18.44 -5.96
C ILE A 213 -7.79 -18.12 -5.64
N PRO A 214 -6.91 -19.12 -5.60
CA PRO A 214 -5.48 -18.90 -5.43
C PRO A 214 -4.87 -18.29 -6.69
N VAL A 215 -3.89 -17.41 -6.49
CA VAL A 215 -3.13 -16.81 -7.60
C VAL A 215 -2.11 -17.80 -8.15
N SER A 216 -2.09 -17.97 -9.47
CA SER A 216 -1.13 -18.83 -10.15
C SER A 216 0.31 -18.32 -9.99
N PRO A 217 1.32 -19.21 -9.94
CA PRO A 217 2.73 -18.82 -9.84
C PRO A 217 3.18 -17.91 -10.96
N VAL A 218 4.08 -16.98 -10.63
CA VAL A 218 4.66 -16.01 -11.55
C VAL A 218 6.10 -16.41 -11.89
N LYS A 219 6.47 -16.33 -13.17
CA LYS A 219 7.86 -16.45 -13.63
C LYS A 219 8.38 -15.07 -14.02
N VAL A 220 9.16 -14.46 -13.14
CA VAL A 220 9.83 -13.16 -13.43
C VAL A 220 11.04 -13.38 -14.31
N LEU A 221 11.13 -12.62 -15.40
CA LEU A 221 12.27 -12.67 -16.33
C LEU A 221 13.37 -11.70 -15.87
N PRO A 222 14.64 -11.93 -16.21
CA PRO A 222 15.72 -10.99 -15.93
C PRO A 222 15.56 -9.68 -16.71
N GLY A 223 16.07 -8.58 -16.15
CA GLY A 223 16.19 -7.30 -16.83
C GLY A 223 15.19 -6.23 -16.39
N TYR A 224 15.37 -5.04 -16.97
CA TYR A 224 14.52 -3.85 -16.75
C TYR A 224 13.98 -3.35 -18.10
N PRO A 225 12.71 -2.98 -18.21
CA PRO A 225 11.65 -3.05 -17.19
C PRO A 225 11.29 -4.49 -16.81
N VAL A 226 10.68 -4.70 -15.64
CA VAL A 226 10.26 -6.04 -15.18
C VAL A 226 9.31 -6.65 -16.18
N GLN A 227 9.69 -7.84 -16.68
CA GLN A 227 8.84 -8.69 -17.49
C GLN A 227 8.54 -9.98 -16.73
N PHE A 228 7.34 -10.49 -16.86
CA PHE A 228 6.95 -11.73 -16.22
C PHE A 228 5.96 -12.55 -17.07
N ILE A 229 5.99 -13.86 -16.87
CA ILE A 229 5.03 -14.78 -17.47
C ILE A 229 4.05 -15.23 -16.38
N TRP A 230 2.78 -15.06 -16.65
CA TRP A 230 1.68 -15.52 -15.81
C TRP A 230 0.58 -16.14 -16.68
N GLU A 231 0.13 -17.36 -16.32
CA GLU A 231 -0.84 -18.14 -17.10
C GLU A 231 -0.54 -18.23 -18.61
N GLY A 232 0.76 -18.40 -18.93
CA GLY A 232 1.23 -18.55 -20.31
C GLY A 232 1.32 -17.25 -21.12
N LYS A 233 0.96 -16.10 -20.53
CA LYS A 233 1.05 -14.77 -21.16
C LYS A 233 2.20 -13.97 -20.59
N SER A 234 2.80 -13.10 -21.42
CA SER A 234 3.88 -12.21 -21.03
C SER A 234 3.34 -10.79 -20.77
N TYR A 235 3.75 -10.21 -19.64
CA TYR A 235 3.38 -8.86 -19.23
C TYR A 235 4.63 -8.05 -18.89
N THR A 236 4.54 -6.73 -19.02
CA THR A 236 5.62 -5.77 -18.72
C THR A 236 5.12 -4.72 -17.74
N LEU A 237 5.91 -4.47 -16.68
CA LEU A 237 5.66 -3.42 -15.70
C LEU A 237 6.70 -2.31 -15.86
N ASN A 238 6.32 -1.06 -15.66
CA ASN A 238 7.23 0.07 -15.72
C ASN A 238 7.97 0.26 -14.37
N THR A 239 8.66 -0.78 -13.92
CA THR A 239 9.44 -0.78 -12.68
C THR A 239 10.60 -1.77 -12.78
N ALA A 240 11.62 -1.59 -11.93
CA ALA A 240 12.68 -2.58 -11.69
C ALA A 240 12.39 -3.48 -10.47
N ALA A 241 11.32 -3.25 -9.75
CA ALA A 241 10.93 -4.02 -8.56
C ALA A 241 10.34 -5.38 -8.94
N ARG A 242 11.12 -6.43 -8.79
CA ARG A 242 10.72 -7.81 -9.17
C ARG A 242 9.48 -8.29 -8.43
N TYR A 243 9.31 -7.91 -7.16
CA TYR A 243 8.13 -8.27 -6.34
C TYR A 243 6.82 -7.70 -6.88
N GLN A 244 6.87 -6.68 -7.71
CA GLN A 244 5.67 -6.10 -8.34
C GLN A 244 4.99 -7.05 -9.32
N ALA A 245 5.71 -8.03 -9.89
CA ALA A 245 5.12 -9.05 -10.73
C ALA A 245 4.08 -9.92 -9.97
N GLU A 246 4.32 -10.19 -8.69
CA GLU A 246 3.38 -10.91 -7.84
C GLU A 246 2.14 -10.06 -7.52
N ASN A 247 2.33 -8.78 -7.17
CA ASN A 247 1.22 -7.86 -6.95
C ASN A 247 0.35 -7.70 -8.22
N ALA A 248 1.00 -7.63 -9.39
CA ALA A 248 0.32 -7.56 -10.67
C ALA A 248 -0.46 -8.85 -10.98
N ALA A 249 0.09 -10.03 -10.66
CA ALA A 249 -0.62 -11.31 -10.84
C ALA A 249 -1.87 -11.42 -9.94
N VAL A 250 -1.81 -10.91 -8.70
CA VAL A 250 -2.99 -10.79 -7.84
C VAL A 250 -4.06 -9.92 -8.50
N ALA A 251 -3.67 -8.75 -9.02
CA ALA A 251 -4.58 -7.86 -9.73
C ALA A 251 -5.17 -8.52 -10.99
N LEU A 252 -4.33 -9.18 -11.81
CA LEU A 252 -4.77 -9.90 -13.01
C LEU A 252 -5.74 -11.03 -12.69
N THR A 253 -5.51 -11.80 -11.61
CA THR A 253 -6.44 -12.84 -11.16
C THR A 253 -7.80 -12.25 -10.83
N CYS A 254 -7.83 -11.14 -10.09
CA CYS A 254 -9.06 -10.42 -9.75
C CYS A 254 -9.79 -9.92 -11.00
N LEU A 255 -9.06 -9.31 -11.94
CA LEU A 255 -9.63 -8.78 -13.17
C LEU A 255 -10.16 -9.86 -14.10
N ASN A 256 -9.45 -11.00 -14.23
CA ASN A 256 -9.91 -12.14 -15.00
C ASN A 256 -11.18 -12.77 -14.41
N GLU A 257 -11.24 -12.93 -13.09
CA GLU A 257 -12.44 -13.43 -12.42
C GLU A 257 -13.62 -12.46 -12.60
N GLY A 258 -13.38 -11.16 -12.48
CA GLY A 258 -14.41 -10.15 -12.70
C GLY A 258 -14.96 -10.16 -14.13
N ARG A 259 -14.07 -10.34 -15.12
CA ARG A 259 -14.48 -10.51 -16.53
C ARG A 259 -15.32 -11.77 -16.74
N GLN A 260 -14.92 -12.91 -16.17
CA GLN A 260 -15.65 -14.17 -16.28
C GLN A 260 -17.03 -14.12 -15.63
N ARG A 261 -17.18 -13.31 -14.57
CA ARG A 261 -18.45 -13.12 -13.85
C ARG A 261 -19.31 -11.99 -14.42
N GLY A 262 -18.81 -11.26 -15.40
CA GLY A 262 -19.54 -10.13 -15.97
C GLY A 262 -19.63 -8.93 -15.02
N TRP A 263 -18.72 -8.80 -14.04
CA TRP A 263 -18.68 -7.61 -13.19
C TRP A 263 -18.28 -6.37 -13.98
N PHE A 264 -17.39 -6.55 -14.94
CA PHE A 264 -16.94 -5.51 -15.85
C PHE A 264 -16.39 -6.13 -17.15
N GLU A 265 -16.37 -5.32 -18.20
CA GLU A 265 -15.74 -5.67 -19.47
C GLU A 265 -14.32 -5.10 -19.50
N ILE A 266 -13.33 -5.94 -19.74
CA ILE A 266 -11.94 -5.52 -19.85
C ILE A 266 -11.23 -6.34 -20.94
N SER A 267 -10.63 -5.65 -21.90
CA SER A 267 -9.88 -6.30 -22.97
C SER A 267 -8.46 -6.66 -22.53
N GLU A 268 -7.80 -7.54 -23.25
CA GLU A 268 -6.40 -7.90 -23.00
C GLU A 268 -5.48 -6.68 -23.18
N GLU A 269 -5.78 -5.83 -24.17
CA GLU A 269 -5.05 -4.58 -24.44
C GLU A 269 -5.15 -3.63 -23.26
N ALA A 270 -6.32 -3.50 -22.64
CA ALA A 270 -6.52 -2.68 -21.44
C ALA A 270 -5.73 -3.22 -20.23
N LEU A 271 -5.65 -4.55 -20.07
CA LEU A 271 -4.80 -5.17 -19.04
C LEU A 271 -3.32 -4.82 -19.24
N VAL A 272 -2.81 -5.04 -20.46
CA VAL A 272 -1.40 -4.75 -20.79
C VAL A 272 -1.08 -3.27 -20.63
N GLN A 273 -1.95 -2.40 -21.13
CA GLN A 273 -1.79 -0.95 -21.03
C GLN A 273 -1.83 -0.49 -19.58
N GLY A 274 -2.81 -0.94 -18.80
CA GLY A 274 -2.98 -0.58 -17.40
C GLY A 274 -1.80 -1.01 -16.55
N LEU A 275 -1.31 -2.25 -16.72
CA LEU A 275 -0.13 -2.72 -16.00
C LEU A 275 1.13 -1.88 -16.32
N LYS A 276 1.31 -1.50 -17.59
CA LYS A 276 2.45 -0.69 -18.03
C LYS A 276 2.38 0.75 -17.54
N GLN A 277 1.18 1.30 -17.41
CA GLN A 277 0.94 2.69 -16.99
C GLN A 277 0.88 2.86 -15.48
N ALA A 278 0.62 1.77 -14.74
CA ALA A 278 0.50 1.84 -13.30
C ALA A 278 1.77 2.39 -12.64
N VAL A 279 1.59 3.42 -11.82
CA VAL A 279 2.65 4.05 -11.02
C VAL A 279 2.20 4.06 -9.56
N TRP A 280 3.09 3.67 -8.66
CA TRP A 280 2.83 3.76 -7.24
C TRP A 280 3.99 4.46 -6.55
N ALA A 281 3.77 5.71 -6.18
CA ALA A 281 4.77 6.55 -5.54
C ALA A 281 5.35 5.90 -4.26
N GLY A 282 6.66 6.01 -4.05
CA GLY A 282 7.36 5.43 -2.91
C GLY A 282 7.47 3.89 -2.91
N ARG A 283 7.23 3.23 -4.04
CA ARG A 283 7.42 1.79 -4.23
C ARG A 283 8.37 1.52 -5.38
N PHE A 284 9.66 1.44 -5.06
CA PHE A 284 10.76 1.34 -6.01
C PHE A 284 10.71 2.47 -7.06
N GLU A 285 10.39 3.66 -6.60
CA GLU A 285 10.25 4.85 -7.43
C GLU A 285 11.61 5.38 -7.82
N ILE A 286 11.86 5.56 -9.12
CA ILE A 286 13.11 6.10 -9.63
C ILE A 286 13.04 7.63 -9.56
N MET A 287 13.95 8.23 -8.77
CA MET A 287 14.03 9.67 -8.53
C MET A 287 15.22 10.32 -9.28
N GLY A 288 16.11 9.52 -9.86
CA GLY A 288 17.28 10.00 -10.60
C GLY A 288 17.96 8.87 -11.36
N HIS A 289 18.72 9.21 -12.41
CA HIS A 289 19.30 8.22 -13.32
C HIS A 289 20.83 8.17 -13.32
N ARG A 290 21.52 9.18 -12.75
CA ARG A 290 22.97 9.25 -12.67
C ARG A 290 23.45 9.94 -11.39
N PRO A 291 23.74 9.18 -10.34
CA PRO A 291 23.51 7.75 -10.15
C PRO A 291 22.02 7.39 -10.21
N LEU A 292 21.73 6.10 -10.34
CA LEU A 292 20.35 5.62 -10.20
C LEU A 292 19.89 5.82 -8.74
N VAL A 293 18.88 6.65 -8.53
CA VAL A 293 18.33 6.94 -7.18
C VAL A 293 16.94 6.37 -7.09
N ILE A 294 16.74 5.49 -6.12
CA ILE A 294 15.47 4.78 -5.89
C ILE A 294 14.99 5.05 -4.47
N ILE A 295 13.70 5.32 -4.31
CA ILE A 295 13.02 5.36 -3.02
C ILE A 295 12.05 4.19 -2.91
N ASP A 296 12.02 3.52 -1.76
CA ASP A 296 11.12 2.41 -1.48
C ASP A 296 10.65 2.38 -0.03
N GLY A 297 9.35 2.21 0.18
CA GLY A 297 8.73 2.20 1.49
C GLY A 297 8.73 0.85 2.21
N ALA A 298 9.65 -0.06 1.92
CA ALA A 298 9.84 -1.29 2.68
C ALA A 298 10.18 -0.97 4.14
N HIS A 299 9.45 -1.56 5.10
CA HIS A 299 9.50 -1.19 6.52
C HIS A 299 9.27 -2.37 7.47
N ASN A 300 9.29 -3.58 6.95
CA ASN A 300 9.24 -4.84 7.68
C ASN A 300 10.15 -5.87 7.01
N VAL A 301 10.46 -6.94 7.72
CA VAL A 301 11.42 -7.95 7.23
C VAL A 301 11.05 -8.51 5.87
N PRO A 302 9.81 -8.99 5.63
CA PRO A 302 9.43 -9.50 4.30
C PRO A 302 9.52 -8.43 3.18
N GLY A 303 9.21 -7.16 3.49
CA GLY A 303 9.35 -6.06 2.54
C GLY A 303 10.80 -5.78 2.18
N ILE A 304 11.71 -5.79 3.16
CA ILE A 304 13.15 -5.64 2.95
C ILE A 304 13.71 -6.80 2.12
N GLU A 305 13.31 -8.05 2.38
CA GLU A 305 13.73 -9.21 1.58
C GLU A 305 13.32 -9.08 0.11
N ALA A 306 12.09 -8.63 -0.14
CA ALA A 306 11.58 -8.37 -1.49
C ALA A 306 12.33 -7.23 -2.19
N LEU A 307 12.67 -6.15 -1.44
CA LEU A 307 13.52 -5.06 -1.92
C LEU A 307 14.92 -5.57 -2.28
N CYS A 308 15.57 -6.29 -1.37
CA CYS A 308 16.91 -6.85 -1.59
C CYS A 308 16.99 -7.74 -2.84
N ALA A 309 15.96 -8.55 -3.10
CA ALA A 309 15.90 -9.38 -4.31
C ALA A 309 15.90 -8.54 -5.61
N SER A 310 15.38 -7.30 -5.56
CA SER A 310 15.39 -6.38 -6.69
C SER A 310 16.70 -5.58 -6.78
N VAL A 311 17.26 -5.17 -5.63
CA VAL A 311 18.50 -4.36 -5.57
C VAL A 311 19.70 -5.13 -6.13
N LYS A 312 19.80 -6.43 -5.88
CA LYS A 312 20.92 -7.29 -6.34
C LYS A 312 21.17 -7.27 -7.86
N GLU A 313 20.16 -6.91 -8.65
CA GLU A 313 20.28 -6.84 -10.12
C GLU A 313 20.60 -5.43 -10.62
N LEU A 314 20.78 -4.45 -9.73
CA LEU A 314 21.05 -3.07 -10.10
C LEU A 314 22.56 -2.80 -10.26
N PRO A 315 22.95 -1.70 -10.95
CA PRO A 315 24.35 -1.31 -11.12
C PRO A 315 25.08 -1.09 -9.79
N HIS A 316 26.34 -1.52 -9.73
CA HIS A 316 27.25 -1.27 -8.60
C HIS A 316 28.08 0.01 -8.81
N PRO A 317 28.58 0.66 -7.73
CA PRO A 317 28.33 0.30 -6.35
C PRO A 317 26.90 0.60 -5.90
N GLN A 318 26.35 -0.29 -5.05
CA GLN A 318 25.02 -0.16 -4.48
C GLN A 318 25.12 0.38 -3.05
N ILE A 319 24.54 1.54 -2.79
CA ILE A 319 24.57 2.19 -1.49
C ILE A 319 23.12 2.32 -0.98
N ILE A 320 22.87 1.80 0.20
CA ILE A 320 21.55 1.89 0.82
C ILE A 320 21.58 2.91 1.97
N VAL A 321 20.64 3.84 1.96
CA VAL A 321 20.36 4.77 3.07
C VAL A 321 19.12 4.28 3.80
N PHE A 322 19.25 3.94 5.08
CA PHE A 322 18.23 3.28 5.86
C PHE A 322 17.91 4.01 7.15
N THR A 323 16.63 4.10 7.46
CA THR A 323 16.07 4.44 8.77
C THR A 323 14.86 3.57 9.08
N ALA A 324 14.34 3.57 10.30
CA ALA A 324 13.15 2.79 10.65
C ALA A 324 12.35 3.42 11.79
N LEU A 325 11.15 2.93 12.01
CA LEU A 325 10.32 3.28 13.15
C LEU A 325 10.61 2.35 14.35
N LYS A 326 10.38 2.83 15.58
CA LYS A 326 10.64 2.14 16.84
C LYS A 326 9.85 0.83 17.02
N ASP A 327 8.68 0.75 16.41
CA ASP A 327 7.75 -0.39 16.51
C ASP A 327 8.05 -1.51 15.50
N LYS A 328 9.19 -1.44 14.80
CA LYS A 328 9.59 -2.43 13.80
C LYS A 328 10.74 -3.30 14.26
N GLU A 329 10.88 -4.47 13.66
CA GLU A 329 12.04 -5.36 13.85
C GLU A 329 13.23 -4.80 13.07
N THR A 330 13.95 -3.86 13.71
CA THR A 330 14.94 -3.01 13.05
C THR A 330 16.26 -3.71 12.75
N THR A 331 16.71 -4.58 13.66
CA THR A 331 18.02 -5.26 13.55
C THR A 331 18.03 -6.21 12.35
N GLY A 332 17.07 -7.10 12.24
CA GLY A 332 17.00 -8.03 11.13
C GLY A 332 16.77 -7.35 9.78
N MET A 333 16.08 -6.20 9.74
CA MET A 333 15.99 -5.40 8.52
C MET A 333 17.37 -4.85 8.12
N ALA A 334 18.12 -4.24 9.05
CA ALA A 334 19.44 -3.68 8.78
C ALA A 334 20.45 -4.75 8.34
N GLU A 335 20.45 -5.93 8.99
CA GLU A 335 21.31 -7.06 8.62
C GLU A 335 21.05 -7.56 7.20
N ARG A 336 19.76 -7.66 6.79
CA ARG A 336 19.40 -8.07 5.43
C ARG A 336 19.82 -7.04 4.38
N LEU A 337 19.63 -5.75 4.67
CA LEU A 337 20.08 -4.69 3.79
C LEU A 337 21.60 -4.70 3.62
N LYS A 338 22.35 -4.91 4.70
CA LYS A 338 23.82 -5.01 4.64
C LYS A 338 24.30 -6.15 3.74
N GLN A 339 23.58 -7.27 3.73
CA GLN A 339 23.92 -8.43 2.88
C GLN A 339 23.60 -8.23 1.39
N CYS A 340 22.83 -7.24 1.04
CA CYS A 340 22.39 -7.01 -0.34
C CYS A 340 22.94 -5.73 -0.98
N CYS A 341 23.87 -5.03 -0.32
CA CYS A 341 24.49 -3.80 -0.83
C CYS A 341 25.98 -3.74 -0.54
N ASP A 342 26.70 -2.87 -1.27
CA ASP A 342 28.14 -2.64 -1.04
C ASP A 342 28.37 -1.79 0.21
N GLN A 343 27.48 -0.81 0.47
CA GLN A 343 27.56 0.06 1.65
C GLN A 343 26.16 0.32 2.22
N LEU A 344 26.06 0.22 3.56
CA LEU A 344 24.86 0.58 4.31
C LEU A 344 25.12 1.85 5.14
N ILE A 345 24.39 2.91 4.86
CA ILE A 345 24.36 4.15 5.62
C ILE A 345 23.09 4.18 6.46
N ILE A 346 23.25 4.27 7.77
CA ILE A 346 22.17 4.45 8.72
C ILE A 346 21.95 5.96 8.91
N THR A 347 20.69 6.36 8.95
CA THR A 347 20.33 7.75 9.21
C THR A 347 19.11 7.86 10.13
N GLN A 348 18.68 9.07 10.43
CA GLN A 348 17.47 9.35 11.20
C GLN A 348 16.71 10.53 10.60
N PHE A 349 15.43 10.66 10.94
CA PHE A 349 14.58 11.78 10.52
C PHE A 349 13.70 12.24 11.69
N ASP A 350 13.20 13.47 11.62
CA ASP A 350 12.41 14.07 12.70
C ASP A 350 10.96 13.60 12.64
N TYR A 351 10.69 12.50 13.32
CA TYR A 351 9.35 11.94 13.47
C TYR A 351 9.22 11.26 14.83
N PHE A 352 8.13 11.49 15.56
CA PHE A 352 7.96 11.02 16.94
C PHE A 352 8.11 9.50 17.13
N ARG A 353 7.81 8.70 16.10
CA ARG A 353 8.00 7.26 16.08
C ARG A 353 9.32 6.81 15.47
N ALA A 354 10.14 7.73 14.93
CA ALA A 354 11.40 7.34 14.32
C ALA A 354 12.37 6.76 15.36
N GLN A 355 13.10 5.71 14.96
CA GLN A 355 14.21 5.18 15.75
C GLN A 355 15.43 6.09 15.58
N THR A 356 16.25 6.19 16.60
CA THR A 356 17.51 6.94 16.50
C THR A 356 18.50 6.18 15.60
N GLY A 357 19.28 6.90 14.81
CA GLY A 357 20.29 6.28 13.96
C GLY A 357 21.27 5.42 14.74
N LYS A 358 21.66 5.87 15.93
CA LYS A 358 22.55 5.10 16.83
C LYS A 358 21.98 3.73 17.24
N ALA A 359 20.66 3.62 17.44
CA ALA A 359 20.02 2.36 17.80
C ALA A 359 19.83 1.43 16.58
N LEU A 360 19.90 1.96 15.36
CA LEU A 360 19.83 1.20 14.11
C LEU A 360 21.18 0.71 13.62
N THR A 361 22.30 1.25 14.16
CA THR A 361 23.66 0.94 13.72
C THR A 361 24.00 -0.52 14.02
N ILE A 362 24.48 -1.23 13.02
CA ILE A 362 25.01 -2.60 13.09
C ILE A 362 26.49 -2.61 12.67
N GLU A 363 27.16 -3.75 12.84
CA GLU A 363 28.56 -3.94 12.38
C GLU A 363 28.68 -3.63 10.89
N ASP A 364 29.77 -2.96 10.51
CA ASP A 364 30.05 -2.52 9.13
C ASP A 364 28.99 -1.60 8.50
N SER A 365 28.14 -0.94 9.30
CA SER A 365 27.29 0.16 8.84
C SER A 365 27.90 1.51 9.25
N GLU A 366 27.61 2.55 8.49
CA GLU A 366 28.03 3.92 8.77
C GLU A 366 26.85 4.77 9.25
N LEU A 367 27.01 5.50 10.33
CA LEU A 367 26.00 6.44 10.82
C LEU A 367 26.27 7.85 10.27
N ILE A 368 25.29 8.40 9.54
CA ILE A 368 25.21 9.81 9.16
C ILE A 368 23.83 10.30 9.62
N GLU A 369 23.79 11.02 10.75
CA GLU A 369 22.51 11.36 11.41
C GLU A 369 21.59 12.22 10.52
N ASP A 370 22.15 13.27 9.86
CA ASP A 370 21.37 14.09 8.94
C ASP A 370 21.11 13.33 7.63
N TRP A 371 19.84 13.03 7.37
CA TRP A 371 19.45 12.20 6.23
C TRP A 371 19.73 12.87 4.86
N LYS A 372 19.73 14.21 4.79
CA LYS A 372 20.08 14.90 3.54
C LYS A 372 21.56 14.73 3.24
N THR A 373 22.39 14.90 4.24
CA THR A 373 23.84 14.62 4.15
C THR A 373 24.09 13.16 3.82
N ALA A 374 23.38 12.22 4.44
CA ALA A 374 23.47 10.79 4.15
C ALA A 374 23.18 10.49 2.67
N ILE A 375 22.09 11.04 2.10
CA ILE A 375 21.72 10.85 0.70
C ILE A 375 22.77 11.50 -0.24
N LEU A 376 23.24 12.71 0.05
CA LEU A 376 24.26 13.37 -0.76
C LEU A 376 25.58 12.59 -0.76
N SER A 377 26.00 12.09 0.41
CA SER A 377 27.17 11.22 0.55
C SER A 377 26.99 9.91 -0.24
N ALA A 378 25.83 9.27 -0.17
CA ALA A 378 25.51 8.09 -0.94
C ALA A 378 25.60 8.35 -2.46
N LYS A 379 25.00 9.46 -2.95
CA LYS A 379 25.09 9.85 -4.37
C LYS A 379 26.55 10.06 -4.83
N GLN A 380 27.36 10.71 -4.00
CA GLN A 380 28.77 10.93 -4.32
C GLN A 380 29.55 9.63 -4.42
N ARG A 381 29.31 8.68 -3.52
CA ARG A 381 29.99 7.37 -3.49
C ARG A 381 29.52 6.43 -4.59
N ALA A 382 28.24 6.46 -4.92
CA ALA A 382 27.69 5.66 -6.02
C ALA A 382 28.26 6.07 -7.38
N GLN A 383 28.79 7.30 -7.52
CA GLN A 383 29.25 7.86 -8.78
C GLN A 383 28.14 7.82 -9.87
N PRO A 384 28.40 8.19 -11.12
CA PRO A 384 27.33 8.24 -12.10
C PRO A 384 26.70 6.90 -12.47
N GLU A 385 27.43 5.80 -12.29
CA GLU A 385 27.02 4.48 -12.80
C GLU A 385 26.45 3.56 -11.72
N GLY A 386 26.54 3.94 -10.43
CA GLY A 386 26.04 3.14 -9.33
C GLY A 386 24.59 3.45 -8.95
N THR A 387 24.16 2.84 -7.85
CA THR A 387 22.79 2.90 -7.35
C THR A 387 22.73 3.39 -5.91
N VAL A 388 21.80 4.27 -5.63
CA VAL A 388 21.40 4.69 -4.27
C VAL A 388 19.98 4.26 -4.01
N VAL A 389 19.75 3.50 -2.95
CA VAL A 389 18.42 3.09 -2.50
C VAL A 389 18.12 3.71 -1.14
N ILE A 390 16.99 4.38 -1.00
CA ILE A 390 16.56 5.02 0.24
C ILE A 390 15.31 4.31 0.73
N THR A 391 15.33 3.80 1.97
CA THR A 391 14.26 2.91 2.45
C THR A 391 14.07 2.90 3.97
N GLY A 392 13.05 2.17 4.45
CA GLY A 392 12.80 1.78 5.83
C GLY A 392 11.55 2.39 6.48
N SER A 393 10.95 3.42 5.89
CA SER A 393 9.69 3.98 6.36
C SER A 393 9.00 4.78 5.28
N LEU A 394 7.69 4.61 5.12
CA LEU A 394 6.89 5.44 4.20
C LEU A 394 6.88 6.92 4.62
N TYR A 395 6.87 7.20 5.91
CA TYR A 395 6.96 8.59 6.39
C TYR A 395 8.28 9.25 5.99
N PHE A 396 9.38 8.52 6.15
CA PHE A 396 10.69 8.99 5.70
C PHE A 396 10.73 9.19 4.19
N ILE A 397 10.25 8.22 3.42
CA ILE A 397 10.24 8.28 1.95
C ILE A 397 9.37 9.46 1.46
N SER A 398 8.30 9.82 2.15
CA SER A 398 7.50 11.00 1.86
C SER A 398 8.33 12.30 1.91
N GLU A 399 9.10 12.49 2.99
CA GLU A 399 9.99 13.65 3.14
C GLU A 399 11.10 13.68 2.08
N VAL A 400 11.75 12.53 1.87
CA VAL A 400 12.80 12.38 0.85
C VAL A 400 12.28 12.70 -0.55
N ARG A 401 11.08 12.18 -0.89
CA ARG A 401 10.43 12.42 -2.17
C ARG A 401 10.15 13.89 -2.40
N ALA A 402 9.59 14.56 -1.40
CA ALA A 402 9.32 15.99 -1.47
C ALA A 402 10.61 16.81 -1.67
N TRP A 403 11.67 16.45 -0.93
CA TRP A 403 12.96 17.11 -1.05
C TRP A 403 13.63 16.89 -2.40
N LEU A 404 13.65 15.66 -2.92
CA LEU A 404 14.24 15.36 -4.24
C LEU A 404 13.49 16.06 -5.38
N ASN A 405 12.15 16.20 -5.28
CA ASN A 405 11.34 16.90 -6.27
C ASN A 405 11.48 18.44 -6.20
N SER A 406 11.97 19.00 -5.09
CA SER A 406 12.24 20.44 -4.98
C SER A 406 13.52 20.90 -5.70
N GLY A 407 14.22 19.99 -6.38
CA GLY A 407 15.41 20.33 -7.18
C GLY A 407 16.73 20.35 -6.38
N SER A 408 16.81 19.59 -5.30
CA SER A 408 17.97 19.50 -4.39
C SER A 408 19.04 18.55 -4.90
#